data_97638823d7741d2bcac3d3f806c1c9e2
#
_entry.id   97638823d7741d2bcac3d3f806c1c9e2
#
_cell.length_a   1.000
_cell.length_b   1.000
_cell.length_c   1.000
_cell.angle_alpha   90.00
_cell.angle_beta   90.00
_cell.angle_gamma   90.00
#
_symmetry.space_group_name_H-M   'P 1'
#
loop_
_entity.id
_entity.type
_entity.pdbx_description
1 polymer ?
#
loop_
_entity_poly.entity_id
_entity_poly.type
_entity_poly.pdbx_seq_one_letter_code
_entity_poly.pdbx_strand_id
1 'polypeptide(L)'
;MMKNKCWVVKIGSALLTNNGKGIDKQLISKWVEQIVDLQTQNIDIILVSSGSIVEGMKRLGWKDKPNDIHKLQAAAAVGQMGLIQAYEYLFAKHGIHTAQVLLTQDLSLIHI
;
A
#
# COMPACT_ATOMS: atom_id res chain seq x y z
N MET A 1 -30.27 -2.41 -11.65
CA MET A 1 -29.10 -2.81 -10.85
C MET A 1 -28.37 -1.57 -10.36
N MET A 2 -28.21 -1.45 -9.06
CA MET A 2 -27.51 -0.29 -8.51
C MET A 2 -26.00 -0.47 -8.66
N LYS A 3 -25.35 0.59 -9.15
CA LYS A 3 -23.90 0.60 -9.17
C LYS A 3 -23.36 0.85 -7.76
N ASN A 4 -22.32 0.11 -7.40
CA ASN A 4 -21.63 0.38 -6.14
C ASN A 4 -20.95 1.74 -6.21
N LYS A 5 -20.91 2.41 -5.06
CA LYS A 5 -20.05 3.57 -4.91
C LYS A 5 -18.60 3.10 -4.89
N CYS A 6 -17.70 3.91 -5.42
CA CYS A 6 -16.28 3.63 -5.40
C CYS A 6 -15.56 4.75 -4.65
N TRP A 7 -14.85 4.37 -3.60
CA TRP A 7 -14.04 5.32 -2.81
C TRP A 7 -12.57 5.04 -3.02
N VAL A 8 -11.82 6.10 -3.12
CA VAL A 8 -10.35 6.02 -3.16
C VAL A 8 -9.83 6.44 -1.79
N VAL A 9 -9.13 5.52 -1.13
CA VAL A 9 -8.55 5.77 0.19
C VAL A 9 -7.04 5.85 0.03
N LYS A 10 -6.45 6.96 0.43
CA LYS A 10 -5.02 7.17 0.34
C LYS A 10 -4.38 7.11 1.72
N ILE A 11 -3.31 6.32 1.83
CA ILE A 11 -2.55 6.19 3.06
C ILE A 11 -1.12 6.67 2.80
N GLY A 12 -0.68 7.67 3.56
CA GLY A 12 0.65 8.23 3.42
C GLY A 12 1.73 7.36 4.05
N SER A 13 2.95 7.52 3.56
CA SER A 13 4.09 6.70 3.98
C SER A 13 4.43 6.84 5.47
N ALA A 14 4.34 8.05 6.01
CA ALA A 14 4.69 8.30 7.41
C ALA A 14 3.77 7.53 8.37
N LEU A 15 2.47 7.50 8.05
CA LEU A 15 1.50 6.74 8.86
C LEU A 15 1.71 5.24 8.69
N LEU A 16 1.87 4.79 7.45
CA LEU A 16 1.98 3.38 7.14
C LEU A 16 3.23 2.74 7.73
N THR A 17 4.34 3.48 7.72
CA THR A 17 5.63 2.96 8.16
C THR A 17 6.02 3.45 9.56
N ASN A 18 5.13 4.10 10.27
CA ASN A 18 5.38 4.64 11.61
C ASN A 18 6.65 5.51 11.62
N ASN A 19 6.68 6.52 10.75
CA ASN A 19 7.82 7.45 10.58
C ASN A 19 9.13 6.73 10.25
N GLY A 20 9.06 5.72 9.39
CA GLY A 20 10.23 5.00 8.93
C GLY A 20 10.69 3.86 9.81
N LYS A 21 9.98 3.56 10.89
CA LYS A 21 10.32 2.45 11.80
C LYS A 21 9.91 1.09 11.25
N GLY A 22 9.03 1.07 10.26
CA GLY A 22 8.55 -0.14 9.63
C GLY A 22 7.03 -0.17 9.58
N ILE A 23 6.49 -1.18 8.90
CA ILE A 23 5.04 -1.32 8.74
C ILE A 23 4.40 -1.50 10.12
N ASP A 24 3.45 -0.64 10.44
CA ASP A 24 2.66 -0.75 11.66
C ASP A 24 1.46 -1.66 11.40
N LYS A 25 1.64 -2.93 11.70
CA LYS A 25 0.62 -3.95 11.42
C LYS A 25 -0.65 -3.75 12.22
N GLN A 26 -0.55 -3.22 13.44
CA GLN A 26 -1.73 -2.97 14.27
C GLN A 26 -2.58 -1.85 13.67
N LEU A 27 -1.94 -0.79 13.22
CA LEU A 27 -2.63 0.33 12.61
C LEU A 27 -3.27 -0.08 11.28
N ILE A 28 -2.54 -0.82 10.47
CA ILE A 28 -3.07 -1.35 9.20
C ILE A 28 -4.24 -2.28 9.45
N SER A 29 -4.19 -3.10 10.48
CA SER A 29 -5.28 -4.00 10.84
C SER A 29 -6.57 -3.22 11.14
N LYS A 30 -6.47 -2.11 11.84
CA LYS A 30 -7.63 -1.25 12.11
C LYS A 30 -8.19 -0.66 10.82
N TRP A 31 -7.34 -0.22 9.92
CA TRP A 31 -7.78 0.31 8.63
C TRP A 31 -8.44 -0.77 7.77
N VAL A 32 -7.90 -1.96 7.79
CA VAL A 32 -8.48 -3.10 7.07
C VAL A 32 -9.88 -3.40 7.59
N GLU A 33 -10.08 -3.40 8.89
CA GLU A 33 -11.40 -3.61 9.48
C GLU A 33 -12.39 -2.53 9.01
N GLN A 34 -11.97 -1.28 8.98
CA GLN A 34 -12.83 -0.18 8.50
C GLN A 34 -13.17 -0.34 7.02
N ILE A 35 -12.20 -0.75 6.20
CA ILE A 35 -12.41 -0.96 4.77
C ILE A 35 -13.37 -2.13 4.54
N VAL A 36 -13.23 -3.21 5.28
CA VAL A 36 -14.14 -4.36 5.20
C VAL A 36 -15.56 -3.93 5.55
N ASP A 37 -15.71 -3.12 6.59
CA ASP A 37 -17.01 -2.57 6.99
C ASP A 37 -17.66 -1.77 5.85
N LEU A 38 -16.89 -0.89 5.21
CA LEU A 38 -17.38 -0.11 4.08
C LEU A 38 -17.79 -1.02 2.91
N GLN A 39 -17.04 -2.07 2.68
CA GLN A 39 -17.34 -3.01 1.60
C GLN A 39 -18.67 -3.74 1.83
N THR A 40 -19.02 -4.03 3.08
CA THR A 40 -20.33 -4.63 3.40
C THR A 40 -21.50 -3.69 3.07
N GLN A 41 -21.21 -2.41 2.91
CA GLN A 41 -22.21 -1.41 2.54
C GLN A 41 -22.24 -1.16 1.02
N ASN A 42 -21.72 -2.08 0.22
CA ASN A 42 -21.64 -2.00 -1.24
C ASN A 42 -20.78 -0.83 -1.72
N ILE A 43 -19.71 -0.53 -1.00
CA ILE A 43 -18.73 0.46 -1.39
C ILE A 43 -17.47 -0.26 -1.87
N ASP A 44 -17.11 -0.05 -3.12
CA ASP A 44 -15.85 -0.56 -3.65
C ASP A 44 -14.71 0.36 -3.21
N ILE A 45 -13.60 -0.22 -2.80
CA ILE A 45 -12.48 0.55 -2.28
C ILE A 45 -11.26 0.35 -3.18
N ILE A 46 -10.68 1.46 -3.59
CA ILE A 46 -9.35 1.48 -4.19
C ILE A 46 -8.40 2.06 -3.14
N LEU A 47 -7.47 1.25 -2.67
CA LEU A 47 -6.52 1.66 -1.66
C LEU A 47 -5.23 2.12 -2.34
N VAL A 48 -4.89 3.38 -2.15
CA VAL A 48 -3.64 3.95 -2.65
C VAL A 48 -2.69 4.09 -1.48
N SER A 49 -1.59 3.35 -1.54
CA SER A 49 -0.63 3.30 -0.44
C SER A 49 0.73 3.76 -0.93
N SER A 50 1.37 4.63 -0.18
CA SER A 50 2.76 5.01 -0.39
C SER A 50 3.64 4.35 0.67
N GLY A 51 4.94 4.62 0.62
CA GLY A 51 5.87 4.09 1.61
C GLY A 51 6.62 2.85 1.18
N SER A 52 6.45 2.40 -0.07
CA SER A 52 7.18 1.24 -0.57
C SER A 52 8.69 1.45 -0.57
N ILE A 53 9.15 2.66 -0.93
CA ILE A 53 10.58 2.98 -0.94
C ILE A 53 11.13 2.92 0.49
N VAL A 54 10.44 3.54 1.44
CA VAL A 54 10.86 3.55 2.85
C VAL A 54 10.93 2.12 3.41
N GLU A 55 9.91 1.33 3.14
CA GLU A 55 9.89 -0.06 3.58
C GLU A 55 10.98 -0.87 2.91
N GLY A 56 11.21 -0.65 1.61
CA GLY A 56 12.28 -1.33 0.87
C GLY A 56 13.66 -0.98 1.39
N MET A 57 13.90 0.30 1.68
CA MET A 57 15.16 0.74 2.28
C MET A 57 15.40 0.05 3.62
N LYS A 58 14.37 -0.03 4.43
CA LYS A 58 14.47 -0.70 5.73
C LYS A 58 14.82 -2.18 5.55
N ARG A 59 14.15 -2.87 4.65
CA ARG A 59 14.40 -4.30 4.38
C ARG A 59 15.80 -4.54 3.83
N LEU A 60 16.29 -3.60 3.02
CA LEU A 60 17.64 -3.68 2.45
C LEU A 60 18.73 -3.19 3.40
N GLY A 61 18.35 -2.61 4.53
CA GLY A 61 19.31 -2.07 5.49
C GLY A 61 19.92 -0.75 5.07
N TRP A 62 19.29 -0.02 4.17
CA TRP A 62 19.80 1.28 3.70
C TRP A 62 19.33 2.38 4.65
N LYS A 63 20.27 3.19 5.12
CA LYS A 63 19.97 4.28 6.05
C LYS A 63 19.56 5.56 5.34
N ASP A 64 20.18 5.83 4.19
CA ASP A 64 19.95 7.05 3.44
C ASP A 64 19.23 6.77 2.13
N LYS A 65 18.32 7.67 1.77
CA LYS A 65 17.58 7.56 0.52
C LYS A 65 18.54 7.72 -0.66
N PRO A 66 18.60 6.75 -1.58
CA PRO A 66 19.49 6.85 -2.72
C PRO A 66 19.01 7.93 -3.70
N ASN A 67 19.99 8.53 -4.40
CA ASN A 67 19.70 9.48 -5.48
C ASN A 67 19.53 8.80 -6.84
N ASP A 68 20.02 7.57 -6.96
CA ASP A 68 19.97 6.79 -8.18
C ASP A 68 18.56 6.24 -8.37
N ILE A 69 17.96 6.51 -9.51
CA ILE A 69 16.61 6.06 -9.81
C ILE A 69 16.48 4.53 -9.82
N HIS A 70 17.52 3.83 -10.26
CA HIS A 70 17.48 2.37 -10.27
C HIS A 70 17.45 1.80 -8.86
N LYS A 71 18.19 2.41 -7.94
CA LYS A 71 18.15 2.02 -6.53
C LYS A 71 16.82 2.35 -5.89
N LEU A 72 16.23 3.50 -6.24
CA LEU A 72 14.88 3.85 -5.77
C LEU A 72 13.84 2.85 -6.26
N GLN A 73 13.93 2.44 -7.52
CA GLN A 73 13.04 1.43 -8.08
C GLN A 73 13.22 0.07 -7.39
N ALA A 74 14.45 -0.31 -7.11
CA ALA A 74 14.74 -1.55 -6.39
C ALA A 74 14.15 -1.51 -4.98
N ALA A 75 14.34 -0.41 -4.26
CA ALA A 75 13.76 -0.25 -2.93
C ALA A 75 12.23 -0.28 -2.98
N ALA A 76 11.63 0.37 -3.97
CA ALA A 76 10.19 0.36 -4.15
C ALA A 76 9.66 -1.05 -4.39
N ALA A 77 10.35 -1.84 -5.22
CA ALA A 77 9.93 -3.21 -5.53
C ALA A 77 10.00 -4.11 -4.29
N VAL A 78 11.09 -4.03 -3.53
CA VAL A 78 11.25 -4.80 -2.30
C VAL A 78 10.22 -4.39 -1.26
N GLY A 79 10.01 -3.08 -1.10
CA GLY A 79 9.04 -2.57 -0.14
C GLY A 79 7.61 -2.89 -0.53
N GLN A 80 7.29 -2.82 -1.80
CA GLN A 80 5.94 -3.13 -2.30
C GLN A 80 5.57 -4.58 -2.00
N MET A 81 6.51 -5.51 -2.18
CA MET A 81 6.29 -6.91 -1.82
C MET A 81 5.88 -7.03 -0.34
N GLY A 82 6.58 -6.34 0.55
CA GLY A 82 6.25 -6.37 1.97
C GLY A 82 4.91 -5.75 2.30
N LEU A 83 4.59 -4.63 1.67
CA LEU A 83 3.29 -3.98 1.86
C LEU A 83 2.15 -4.88 1.41
N ILE A 84 2.27 -5.47 0.23
CA ILE A 84 1.23 -6.34 -0.31
C ILE A 84 1.05 -7.59 0.55
N GLN A 85 2.13 -8.18 1.03
CA GLN A 85 2.03 -9.32 1.94
C GLN A 85 1.27 -8.95 3.22
N ALA A 86 1.53 -7.76 3.76
CA ALA A 86 0.84 -7.31 4.97
C ALA A 86 -0.66 -7.10 4.72
N TYR A 87 -1.02 -6.42 3.63
CA TYR A 87 -2.42 -6.21 3.28
C TYR A 87 -3.13 -7.53 2.97
N GLU A 88 -2.52 -8.38 2.15
CA GLU A 88 -3.11 -9.67 1.78
C GLU A 88 -3.37 -10.53 3.01
N TYR A 89 -2.41 -10.59 3.93
CA TYR A 89 -2.56 -11.35 5.16
C TYR A 89 -3.75 -10.86 5.99
N LEU A 90 -3.87 -9.54 6.14
CA LEU A 90 -4.92 -8.96 6.96
C LEU A 90 -6.30 -9.06 6.30
N PHE A 91 -6.39 -8.83 5.00
CA PHE A 91 -7.65 -8.98 4.28
C PHE A 91 -8.10 -10.44 4.17
N ALA A 92 -7.16 -11.37 4.08
CA ALA A 92 -7.48 -12.80 4.01
C ALA A 92 -8.22 -13.28 5.26
N LYS A 93 -7.96 -12.67 6.41
CA LYS A 93 -8.70 -12.98 7.65
C LYS A 93 -10.20 -12.70 7.52
N HIS A 94 -10.58 -11.82 6.61
CA HIS A 94 -11.97 -11.48 6.33
C HIS A 94 -12.48 -12.13 5.05
N GLY A 95 -11.73 -13.08 4.48
CA GLY A 95 -12.12 -13.78 3.26
C GLY A 95 -12.01 -12.93 2.00
N ILE A 96 -11.21 -11.87 2.04
CA ILE A 96 -11.05 -10.93 0.92
C ILE A 96 -9.68 -11.11 0.29
N HIS A 97 -9.66 -11.24 -1.03
CA HIS A 97 -8.43 -11.25 -1.81
C HIS A 97 -8.16 -9.86 -2.37
N THR A 98 -6.89 -9.50 -2.43
CA THR A 98 -6.46 -8.21 -2.96
C THR A 98 -5.78 -8.39 -4.30
N ALA A 99 -5.89 -7.35 -5.12
CA ALA A 99 -5.11 -7.22 -6.35
C ALA A 99 -4.38 -5.89 -6.30
N GLN A 100 -3.19 -5.84 -6.90
CA GLN A 100 -2.43 -4.62 -6.89
C GLN A 100 -2.08 -4.15 -8.28
N VAL A 101 -1.91 -2.85 -8.40
CA VAL A 101 -1.31 -2.22 -9.57
C VAL A 101 -0.16 -1.35 -9.07
N LEU A 102 1.04 -1.58 -9.59
CA LEU A 102 2.18 -0.75 -9.28
C LEU A 102 2.28 0.35 -10.34
N LEU A 103 2.14 1.60 -9.90
CA LEU A 103 2.24 2.74 -10.78
C LEU A 103 3.67 3.27 -10.76
N THR A 104 4.29 3.33 -11.91
CA THR A 104 5.56 3.99 -12.09
C THR A 104 5.32 5.42 -12.56
N GLN A 105 6.35 6.26 -12.49
CA GLN A 105 6.26 7.62 -12.99
C GLN A 105 5.90 7.66 -14.47
N ASP A 106 6.49 6.78 -15.27
CA ASP A 106 6.21 6.69 -16.69
C ASP A 106 4.77 6.32 -16.95
N LEU A 107 4.25 5.33 -16.22
CA LEU A 107 2.88 4.89 -16.34
C LEU A 107 1.90 6.00 -15.94
N SER A 108 2.22 6.75 -14.90
CA SER A 108 1.41 7.89 -14.46
C SER A 108 1.30 8.95 -15.54
N LEU A 109 2.40 9.24 -16.23
CA LEU A 109 2.42 10.23 -17.30
C LEU A 109 1.58 9.80 -18.50
N ILE A 110 1.51 8.51 -18.77
CA ILE A 110 0.74 7.97 -19.89
C ILE A 110 -0.77 8.05 -19.63
N HIS A 111 -1.16 7.88 -18.38
CA HIS A 111 -2.58 7.72 -18.02
C HIS A 111 -3.24 8.97 -17.49
N ILE A 112 -2.52 10.03 -17.41
CA ILE A 112 -3.09 11.31 -17.06
C ILE A 112 -3.59 12.01 -18.32
#